data_4e9d2568a5bc034c6beea70bc01ead8a
#
_entry.id   4e9d2568a5bc034c6beea70bc01ead8a
#
_cell.length_a   1.000
_cell.length_b   1.000
_cell.length_c   1.000
_cell.angle_alpha   90.00
_cell.angle_beta   90.00
_cell.angle_gamma   90.00
#
_symmetry.space_group_name_H-M   'P 1'
#
loop_
_entity.id
_entity.type
_entity.pdbx_description
1 polymer ?
#
loop_
_entity_poly.entity_id
_entity_poly.type
_entity_poly.pdbx_seq_one_letter_code
_entity_poly.pdbx_strand_id
1 'polypeptide(L)'
;MQATSVDRNIRFLVIELFWAAIASAAYSFAAAYVIRLGGSNFIVSLITSAAAVVNMVTTIPFAALMERTANRRPWLFRSLITFRLMHIGLIFVPFLPYWRAEAVVVILLLANIPVAIFNTVWLPMFADIIPIQRRARLFSARNVTLGATMMVATYGFGRWLESDANAFPGNYQILFCIALIMSMLSTWYVTRMDIPDSPIDPAAHVDRSLAGMWKLFTENKAYSSITINTLILNIAPWAAIALQPIYFVRVLHASDEWLGIWFAITNGGAILGNLFWPRLMEKYGFYRIMTIAAVISCTYFFAIGFVPNLTAILVFSLFIGMINPGIDIAHFNILLQVCSPQRRALALGIFVTVMNFGLMVSSLIVSPMIDLIGPQALVIGLGVLRLVGGLLFVVNPVVRSETHLMQTAE
;
A
#
# COMPACT_ATOMS: atom_id res chain seq x y z
N MET A 1 28.17 13.39 9.09
CA MET A 1 27.53 12.47 10.09
C MET A 1 28.55 11.45 10.56
N GLN A 2 28.76 11.33 11.88
CA GLN A 2 29.69 10.33 12.40
C GLN A 2 29.13 8.93 12.18
N ALA A 3 29.97 7.93 11.92
CA ALA A 3 29.55 6.52 11.66
C ALA A 3 28.59 5.97 12.74
N THR A 4 28.78 6.37 13.99
CA THR A 4 27.93 6.00 15.14
C THR A 4 26.49 6.53 15.05
N SER A 5 26.24 7.68 14.44
CA SER A 5 24.86 8.22 14.30
C SER A 5 24.08 7.51 13.19
N VAL A 6 24.75 7.13 12.10
CA VAL A 6 24.14 6.35 11.01
C VAL A 6 23.73 4.95 11.51
N ASP A 7 24.59 4.27 12.24
CA ASP A 7 24.29 2.93 12.78
C ASP A 7 23.14 2.98 13.79
N ARG A 8 23.07 4.03 14.59
CA ARG A 8 21.95 4.27 15.51
C ARG A 8 20.64 4.49 14.76
N ASN A 9 20.64 5.34 13.73
CA ASN A 9 19.46 5.61 12.90
C ASN A 9 18.99 4.31 12.19
N ILE A 10 19.90 3.49 11.67
CA ILE A 10 19.57 2.20 11.06
C ILE A 10 18.85 1.28 12.05
N ARG A 11 19.36 1.15 13.27
CA ARG A 11 18.71 0.34 14.33
C ARG A 11 17.33 0.88 14.66
N PHE A 12 17.18 2.19 14.85
CA PHE A 12 15.90 2.80 15.17
C PHE A 12 14.88 2.63 14.05
N LEU A 13 15.29 2.72 12.78
CA LEU A 13 14.44 2.49 11.61
C LEU A 13 13.91 1.05 11.49
N VAL A 14 14.66 0.07 11.98
CA VAL A 14 14.18 -1.33 12.02
C VAL A 14 13.26 -1.56 13.22
N ILE A 15 13.64 -1.06 14.41
CA ILE A 15 12.86 -1.24 15.64
C ILE A 15 11.52 -0.48 15.56
N GLU A 16 11.52 0.75 15.02
CA GLU A 16 10.28 1.50 14.86
C GLU A 16 9.30 0.78 13.94
N LEU A 17 9.82 0.18 12.84
CA LEU A 17 8.98 -0.56 11.92
C LEU A 17 8.40 -1.85 12.54
N PHE A 18 9.13 -2.51 13.43
CA PHE A 18 8.60 -3.65 14.19
C PHE A 18 7.33 -3.24 14.96
N TRP A 19 7.39 -2.14 15.72
CA TRP A 19 6.22 -1.64 16.47
C TRP A 19 5.11 -1.13 15.53
N ALA A 20 5.48 -0.42 14.47
CA ALA A 20 4.53 0.04 13.45
C ALA A 20 3.83 -1.12 12.75
N ALA A 21 4.52 -2.23 12.50
CA ALA A 21 3.96 -3.42 11.87
C ALA A 21 2.92 -4.11 12.75
N ILE A 22 3.13 -4.18 14.08
CA ILE A 22 2.11 -4.69 15.00
C ILE A 22 0.86 -3.81 14.97
N ALA A 23 1.02 -2.50 14.99
CA ALA A 23 -0.12 -1.58 14.87
C ALA A 23 -0.83 -1.75 13.53
N SER A 24 -0.09 -1.88 12.43
CA SER A 24 -0.65 -2.09 11.08
C SER A 24 -1.41 -3.41 10.98
N ALA A 25 -0.92 -4.47 11.65
CA ALA A 25 -1.61 -5.75 11.73
C ALA A 25 -2.99 -5.62 12.39
N ALA A 26 -3.09 -4.84 13.47
CA ALA A 26 -4.37 -4.56 14.11
C ALA A 26 -5.32 -3.78 13.20
N TYR A 27 -4.83 -2.76 12.48
CA TYR A 27 -5.65 -2.00 11.53
C TYR A 27 -6.09 -2.80 10.30
N SER A 28 -5.45 -3.93 9.97
CA SER A 28 -5.92 -4.83 8.91
C SER A 28 -7.33 -5.38 9.19
N PHE A 29 -7.75 -5.45 10.44
CA PHE A 29 -9.08 -5.87 10.83
C PHE A 29 -10.15 -4.76 10.78
N ALA A 30 -9.80 -3.52 10.36
CA ALA A 30 -10.74 -2.39 10.35
C ALA A 30 -11.96 -2.65 9.43
N ALA A 31 -11.78 -3.29 8.29
CA ALA A 31 -12.88 -3.65 7.40
C ALA A 31 -13.83 -4.69 8.05
N ALA A 32 -13.28 -5.72 8.69
CA ALA A 32 -14.07 -6.69 9.45
C ALA A 32 -14.83 -6.02 10.61
N TYR A 33 -14.19 -5.11 11.31
CA TYR A 33 -14.84 -4.32 12.37
C TYR A 33 -16.03 -3.52 11.86
N VAL A 34 -15.88 -2.80 10.73
CA VAL A 34 -17.00 -2.06 10.09
C VAL A 34 -18.14 -3.01 9.69
N ILE A 35 -17.83 -4.17 9.14
CA ILE A 35 -18.82 -5.19 8.76
C ILE A 35 -19.58 -5.69 10.01
N ARG A 36 -18.88 -6.01 11.09
CA ARG A 36 -19.48 -6.48 12.36
C ARG A 36 -20.30 -5.41 13.08
N LEU A 37 -19.96 -4.13 12.90
CA LEU A 37 -20.79 -2.99 13.36
C LEU A 37 -22.06 -2.76 12.50
N GLY A 38 -22.29 -3.58 11.46
CA GLY A 38 -23.45 -3.48 10.59
C GLY A 38 -23.29 -2.48 9.44
N GLY A 39 -22.05 -2.04 9.15
CA GLY A 39 -21.76 -1.13 8.04
C GLY A 39 -22.16 -1.73 6.68
N SER A 40 -22.73 -0.94 5.78
CA SER A 40 -23.10 -1.37 4.42
C SER A 40 -21.85 -1.68 3.56
N ASN A 41 -22.06 -2.32 2.40
CA ASN A 41 -20.99 -2.55 1.42
C ASN A 41 -20.34 -1.24 1.00
N PHE A 42 -21.14 -0.18 0.85
CA PHE A 42 -20.66 1.16 0.52
C PHE A 42 -19.74 1.74 1.61
N ILE A 43 -20.12 1.62 2.88
CA ILE A 43 -19.30 2.09 4.01
C ILE A 43 -17.96 1.34 4.07
N VAL A 44 -17.94 0.04 3.82
CA VAL A 44 -16.69 -0.74 3.74
C VAL A 44 -15.80 -0.25 2.58
N SER A 45 -16.37 0.00 1.40
CA SER A 45 -15.60 0.50 0.25
C SER A 45 -15.06 1.91 0.45
N LEU A 46 -15.70 2.75 1.28
CA LEU A 46 -15.20 4.07 1.64
C LEU A 46 -13.89 4.03 2.43
N ILE A 47 -13.58 2.98 3.15
CA ILE A 47 -12.30 2.87 3.89
C ILE A 47 -11.12 3.08 2.93
N THR A 48 -11.15 2.46 1.76
CA THR A 48 -10.07 2.55 0.77
C THR A 48 -10.21 3.76 -0.13
N SER A 49 -11.41 4.05 -0.62
CA SER A 49 -11.65 5.18 -1.54
C SER A 49 -11.42 6.53 -0.88
N ALA A 50 -11.82 6.68 0.38
CA ALA A 50 -11.60 7.90 1.14
C ALA A 50 -10.11 8.19 1.34
N ALA A 51 -9.31 7.17 1.66
CA ALA A 51 -7.86 7.29 1.73
C ALA A 51 -7.24 7.75 0.39
N ALA A 52 -7.70 7.19 -0.72
CA ALA A 52 -7.24 7.56 -2.06
C ALA A 52 -7.59 9.02 -2.41
N VAL A 53 -8.80 9.48 -2.09
CA VAL A 53 -9.24 10.87 -2.28
C VAL A 53 -8.34 11.83 -1.50
N VAL A 54 -8.12 11.55 -0.21
CA VAL A 54 -7.26 12.40 0.62
C VAL A 54 -5.84 12.46 0.04
N ASN A 55 -5.25 11.31 -0.30
CA ASN A 55 -3.90 11.27 -0.88
C ASN A 55 -3.83 12.03 -2.21
N MET A 56 -4.82 11.89 -3.09
CA MET A 56 -4.87 12.58 -4.39
C MET A 56 -4.88 14.11 -4.21
N VAL A 57 -5.70 14.62 -3.28
CA VAL A 57 -5.85 16.06 -3.06
C VAL A 57 -4.68 16.66 -2.29
N THR A 58 -4.10 15.91 -1.34
CA THR A 58 -3.14 16.46 -0.36
C THR A 58 -1.68 16.24 -0.73
N THR A 59 -1.34 15.20 -1.49
CA THR A 59 0.07 14.85 -1.78
C THR A 59 0.82 15.98 -2.48
N ILE A 60 0.25 16.57 -3.55
CA ILE A 60 0.92 17.64 -4.32
C ILE A 60 1.07 18.92 -3.48
N PRO A 61 0.03 19.45 -2.80
CA PRO A 61 0.16 20.62 -1.95
C PRO A 61 1.18 20.43 -0.81
N PHE A 62 1.16 19.28 -0.14
CA PHE A 62 2.11 19.02 0.95
C PHE A 62 3.54 18.81 0.44
N ALA A 63 3.74 18.17 -0.71
CA ALA A 63 5.06 18.08 -1.32
C ALA A 63 5.61 19.48 -1.63
N ALA A 64 4.78 20.38 -2.21
CA ALA A 64 5.16 21.76 -2.48
C ALA A 64 5.52 22.56 -1.22
N LEU A 65 4.77 22.33 -0.13
CA LEU A 65 5.04 22.95 1.17
C LEU A 65 6.38 22.46 1.74
N MET A 66 6.64 21.16 1.65
CA MET A 66 7.86 20.55 2.21
C MET A 66 9.14 20.95 1.44
N GLU A 67 9.05 21.21 0.14
CA GLU A 67 10.19 21.72 -0.64
C GLU A 67 10.65 23.12 -0.17
N ARG A 68 9.72 23.91 0.34
CA ARG A 68 9.99 25.28 0.88
C ARG A 68 10.35 25.27 2.36
N THR A 69 10.42 24.10 2.99
CA THR A 69 10.63 23.95 4.43
C THR A 69 11.99 23.32 4.70
N ALA A 70 12.93 24.08 5.29
CA ALA A 70 14.26 23.58 5.67
C ALA A 70 14.17 22.59 6.82
N ASN A 71 13.46 22.97 7.89
CA ASN A 71 13.28 22.11 9.06
C ASN A 71 12.00 21.28 8.93
N ARG A 72 12.14 20.07 8.41
CA ARG A 72 11.02 19.13 8.19
C ARG A 72 10.68 18.29 9.42
N ARG A 73 11.56 18.30 10.43
CA ARG A 73 11.42 17.49 11.65
C ARG A 73 10.12 17.77 12.44
N PRO A 74 9.68 19.01 12.70
CA PRO A 74 8.41 19.28 13.38
C PRO A 74 7.19 18.76 12.62
N TRP A 75 7.20 18.84 11.28
CA TRP A 75 6.12 18.35 10.43
C TRP A 75 6.01 16.83 10.51
N LEU A 76 7.14 16.11 10.49
CA LEU A 76 7.20 14.68 10.67
C LEU A 76 6.56 14.25 12.00
N PHE A 77 6.97 14.89 13.10
CA PHE A 77 6.47 14.50 14.43
C PHE A 77 5.01 14.89 14.67
N ARG A 78 4.62 16.09 14.26
CA ARG A 78 3.22 16.52 14.39
C ARG A 78 2.30 15.62 13.56
N SER A 79 2.66 15.28 12.33
CA SER A 79 1.86 14.40 11.50
C SER A 79 1.74 13.00 12.10
N LEU A 80 2.84 12.42 12.59
CA LEU A 80 2.80 11.11 13.26
C LEU A 80 1.91 11.13 14.51
N ILE A 81 2.11 12.09 15.41
CA ILE A 81 1.33 12.18 16.65
C ILE A 81 -0.14 12.39 16.33
N THR A 82 -0.48 13.32 15.43
CA THR A 82 -1.88 13.59 15.05
C THR A 82 -2.53 12.35 14.47
N PHE A 83 -1.85 11.64 13.55
CA PHE A 83 -2.32 10.38 12.99
C PHE A 83 -2.62 9.35 14.10
N ARG A 84 -1.71 9.16 15.06
CA ARG A 84 -1.89 8.21 16.17
C ARG A 84 -3.06 8.59 17.08
N LEU A 85 -3.15 9.88 17.44
CA LEU A 85 -4.22 10.37 18.31
C LEU A 85 -5.61 10.24 17.66
N MET A 86 -5.73 10.43 16.34
CA MET A 86 -7.01 10.23 15.65
C MET A 86 -7.53 8.80 15.79
N HIS A 87 -6.65 7.80 15.87
CA HIS A 87 -7.05 6.41 16.03
C HIS A 87 -7.62 6.10 17.44
N ILE A 88 -7.43 6.99 18.42
CA ILE A 88 -8.13 6.89 19.72
C ILE A 88 -9.65 6.85 19.50
N GLY A 89 -10.15 7.57 18.51
CA GLY A 89 -11.56 7.57 18.15
C GLY A 89 -12.12 6.17 17.88
N LEU A 90 -11.33 5.25 17.29
CA LEU A 90 -11.79 3.88 17.02
C LEU A 90 -12.14 3.10 18.30
N ILE A 91 -11.49 3.40 19.41
CA ILE A 91 -11.74 2.78 20.72
C ILE A 91 -13.11 3.22 21.27
N PHE A 92 -13.51 4.46 20.98
CA PHE A 92 -14.74 5.04 21.49
C PHE A 92 -15.96 4.87 20.57
N VAL A 93 -15.78 4.42 19.34
CA VAL A 93 -16.88 4.17 18.39
C VAL A 93 -18.02 3.34 18.97
N PRO A 94 -17.79 2.24 19.72
CA PRO A 94 -18.88 1.41 20.25
C PRO A 94 -19.82 2.14 21.23
N PHE A 95 -19.37 3.22 21.84
CA PHE A 95 -20.19 4.02 22.76
C PHE A 95 -21.14 4.98 22.04
N LEU A 96 -21.00 5.15 20.71
CA LEU A 96 -21.92 5.95 19.93
C LEU A 96 -23.28 5.25 19.86
N PRO A 97 -24.41 5.97 20.03
CA PRO A 97 -25.74 5.36 19.91
C PRO A 97 -26.06 4.98 18.46
N TYR A 98 -25.62 5.80 17.50
CA TYR A 98 -25.87 5.65 16.05
C TYR A 98 -24.59 5.89 15.25
N TRP A 99 -24.58 5.52 13.97
CA TRP A 99 -23.53 5.85 13.00
C TRP A 99 -22.16 5.26 13.35
N ARG A 100 -22.11 4.10 14.01
CA ARG A 100 -20.85 3.47 14.46
C ARG A 100 -19.93 3.13 13.30
N ALA A 101 -20.46 2.51 12.25
CA ALA A 101 -19.68 2.11 11.09
C ALA A 101 -19.17 3.32 10.30
N GLU A 102 -20.01 4.33 10.13
CA GLU A 102 -19.68 5.60 9.48
C GLU A 102 -18.61 6.37 10.27
N ALA A 103 -18.71 6.38 11.59
CA ALA A 103 -17.71 7.02 12.45
C ALA A 103 -16.31 6.41 12.27
N VAL A 104 -16.20 5.08 12.11
CA VAL A 104 -14.92 4.44 11.81
C VAL A 104 -14.34 5.00 10.51
N VAL A 105 -15.15 5.08 9.45
CA VAL A 105 -14.69 5.58 8.14
C VAL A 105 -14.26 7.04 8.22
N VAL A 106 -15.02 7.89 8.92
CA VAL A 106 -14.68 9.31 9.11
C VAL A 106 -13.35 9.46 9.86
N ILE A 107 -13.12 8.68 10.90
CA ILE A 107 -11.87 8.68 11.66
C ILE A 107 -10.70 8.29 10.75
N LEU A 108 -10.85 7.21 9.98
CA LEU A 108 -9.82 6.74 9.06
C LEU A 108 -9.56 7.75 7.93
N LEU A 109 -10.60 8.39 7.39
CA LEU A 109 -10.48 9.45 6.39
C LEU A 109 -9.67 10.63 6.93
N LEU A 110 -10.04 11.15 8.10
CA LEU A 110 -9.34 12.26 8.72
C LEU A 110 -7.88 11.90 9.05
N ALA A 111 -7.64 10.67 9.49
CA ALA A 111 -6.30 10.17 9.80
C ALA A 111 -5.38 10.09 8.55
N ASN A 112 -5.94 9.97 7.34
CA ASN A 112 -5.14 9.99 6.12
C ASN A 112 -4.53 11.37 5.80
N ILE A 113 -5.07 12.48 6.30
CA ILE A 113 -4.50 13.82 6.09
C ILE A 113 -3.08 13.92 6.68
N PRO A 114 -2.86 13.65 7.98
CA PRO A 114 -1.51 13.64 8.52
C PRO A 114 -0.62 12.55 7.93
N VAL A 115 -1.17 11.41 7.48
CA VAL A 115 -0.40 10.38 6.76
C VAL A 115 0.16 10.92 5.45
N ALA A 116 -0.60 11.71 4.69
CA ALA A 116 -0.11 12.32 3.45
C ALA A 116 1.07 13.29 3.73
N ILE A 117 1.01 14.08 4.81
CA ILE A 117 2.13 14.92 5.25
C ILE A 117 3.34 14.03 5.60
N PHE A 118 3.13 12.99 6.40
CA PHE A 118 4.19 12.06 6.78
C PHE A 118 4.89 11.46 5.54
N ASN A 119 4.14 10.97 4.57
CA ASN A 119 4.68 10.35 3.36
C ASN A 119 5.54 11.30 2.53
N THR A 120 5.19 12.59 2.48
CA THR A 120 5.96 13.59 1.73
C THR A 120 7.29 13.95 2.41
N VAL A 121 7.39 13.78 3.73
CA VAL A 121 8.61 14.04 4.51
C VAL A 121 9.48 12.81 4.65
N TRP A 122 8.86 11.64 4.82
CA TRP A 122 9.55 10.40 5.20
C TRP A 122 10.58 9.93 4.19
N LEU A 123 10.22 9.85 2.91
CA LEU A 123 11.11 9.31 1.88
C LEU A 123 12.34 10.19 1.60
N PRO A 124 12.20 11.52 1.45
CA PRO A 124 13.36 12.41 1.36
C PRO A 124 14.25 12.36 2.60
N MET A 125 13.66 12.41 3.81
CA MET A 125 14.38 12.29 5.06
C MET A 125 15.20 11.00 5.13
N PHE A 126 14.62 9.88 4.72
CA PHE A 126 15.31 8.59 4.68
C PHE A 126 16.57 8.65 3.79
N ALA A 127 16.47 9.35 2.65
CA ALA A 127 17.60 9.57 1.76
C ALA A 127 18.70 10.46 2.39
N ASP A 128 18.31 11.42 3.22
CA ASP A 128 19.27 12.33 3.88
C ASP A 128 20.04 11.64 5.02
N ILE A 129 19.39 10.73 5.76
CA ILE A 129 20.00 10.10 6.95
C ILE A 129 20.76 8.80 6.66
N ILE A 130 20.52 8.14 5.51
CA ILE A 130 21.12 6.84 5.19
C ILE A 130 22.02 6.94 3.96
N PRO A 131 23.33 6.60 4.08
CA PRO A 131 24.24 6.54 2.94
C PRO A 131 23.75 5.56 1.87
N ILE A 132 23.94 5.90 0.59
CA ILE A 132 23.43 5.17 -0.56
C ILE A 132 23.84 3.67 -0.55
N GLN A 133 25.06 3.39 -0.09
CA GLN A 133 25.63 2.04 -0.03
C GLN A 133 24.89 1.12 0.97
N ARG A 134 24.23 1.71 1.98
CA ARG A 134 23.53 0.97 3.03
C ARG A 134 22.00 0.90 2.82
N ARG A 135 21.45 1.71 1.89
CA ARG A 135 20.01 1.80 1.66
C ARG A 135 19.39 0.46 1.27
N ALA A 136 19.97 -0.23 0.30
CA ALA A 136 19.43 -1.52 -0.17
C ALA A 136 19.33 -2.56 0.96
N ARG A 137 20.40 -2.69 1.76
CA ARG A 137 20.42 -3.61 2.90
C ARG A 137 19.39 -3.23 3.97
N LEU A 138 19.23 -1.94 4.24
CA LEU A 138 18.26 -1.46 5.22
C LEU A 138 16.84 -1.67 4.71
N PHE A 139 16.52 -1.37 3.44
CA PHE A 139 15.21 -1.63 2.87
C PHE A 139 14.85 -3.12 2.92
N SER A 140 15.80 -4.00 2.60
CA SER A 140 15.61 -5.46 2.73
C SER A 140 15.31 -5.87 4.18
N ALA A 141 16.10 -5.40 5.13
CA ALA A 141 15.87 -5.69 6.55
C ALA A 141 14.50 -5.16 7.03
N ARG A 142 14.11 -3.97 6.61
CA ARG A 142 12.79 -3.39 6.92
C ARG A 142 11.65 -4.23 6.32
N ASN A 143 11.74 -4.64 5.07
CA ASN A 143 10.71 -5.45 4.42
C ASN A 143 10.55 -6.81 5.09
N VAL A 144 11.66 -7.45 5.48
CA VAL A 144 11.62 -8.72 6.23
C VAL A 144 11.00 -8.51 7.61
N THR A 145 11.40 -7.45 8.33
CA THR A 145 10.82 -7.11 9.64
C THR A 145 9.31 -6.85 9.51
N LEU A 146 8.89 -6.06 8.52
CA LEU A 146 7.49 -5.77 8.27
C LEU A 146 6.69 -7.06 8.01
N GLY A 147 7.13 -7.86 7.03
CA GLY A 147 6.42 -9.08 6.62
C GLY A 147 6.35 -10.12 7.74
N ALA A 148 7.47 -10.37 8.44
CA ALA A 148 7.51 -11.34 9.54
C ALA A 148 6.65 -10.88 10.73
N THR A 149 6.73 -9.61 11.10
CA THR A 149 5.93 -9.07 12.21
C THR A 149 4.45 -9.06 11.86
N MET A 150 4.09 -8.61 10.65
CA MET A 150 2.69 -8.65 10.16
C MET A 150 2.13 -10.06 10.18
N MET A 151 2.90 -11.05 9.69
CA MET A 151 2.49 -12.45 9.67
C MET A 151 2.15 -12.98 11.07
N VAL A 152 3.05 -12.78 12.05
CA VAL A 152 2.85 -13.24 13.42
C VAL A 152 1.73 -12.48 14.13
N ALA A 153 1.72 -11.15 13.98
CA ALA A 153 0.75 -10.30 14.67
C ALA A 153 -0.68 -10.49 14.14
N THR A 154 -0.88 -10.60 12.81
CA THR A 154 -2.23 -10.82 12.25
C THR A 154 -2.78 -12.18 12.63
N TYR A 155 -1.94 -13.21 12.63
CA TYR A 155 -2.35 -14.54 13.11
C TYR A 155 -2.74 -14.49 14.59
N GLY A 156 -1.90 -13.90 15.45
CA GLY A 156 -2.16 -13.79 16.88
C GLY A 156 -3.43 -12.99 17.19
N PHE A 157 -3.63 -11.87 16.51
CA PHE A 157 -4.84 -11.04 16.68
C PHE A 157 -6.10 -11.76 16.19
N GLY A 158 -6.04 -12.45 15.06
CA GLY A 158 -7.19 -13.20 14.54
C GLY A 158 -7.62 -14.30 15.51
N ARG A 159 -6.68 -15.11 16.01
CA ARG A 159 -6.97 -16.13 17.01
C ARG A 159 -7.52 -15.54 18.31
N TRP A 160 -6.96 -14.44 18.76
CA TRP A 160 -7.41 -13.78 19.98
C TRP A 160 -8.81 -13.16 19.82
N LEU A 161 -9.12 -12.55 18.70
CA LEU A 161 -10.45 -11.98 18.42
C LEU A 161 -11.54 -13.05 18.38
N GLU A 162 -11.21 -14.26 17.92
CA GLU A 162 -12.15 -15.40 17.85
C GLU A 162 -12.31 -16.13 19.18
N SER A 163 -11.36 -15.98 20.13
CA SER A 163 -11.34 -16.75 21.38
C SER A 163 -12.57 -16.53 22.26
N ASP A 164 -13.24 -15.37 22.15
CA ASP A 164 -14.51 -15.06 22.80
C ASP A 164 -15.40 -14.27 21.85
N ALA A 165 -16.28 -14.96 21.15
CA ALA A 165 -17.22 -14.33 20.21
C ALA A 165 -18.20 -13.34 20.89
N ASN A 166 -18.44 -13.49 22.20
CA ASN A 166 -19.33 -12.60 22.96
C ASN A 166 -18.61 -11.31 23.41
N ALA A 167 -17.29 -11.23 23.28
CA ALA A 167 -16.51 -10.06 23.68
C ALA A 167 -16.64 -8.87 22.72
N PHE A 168 -17.29 -9.04 21.54
CA PHE A 168 -17.54 -7.93 20.61
C PHE A 168 -18.51 -6.91 21.24
N PRO A 169 -18.24 -5.59 21.14
CA PRO A 169 -17.12 -4.92 20.45
C PRO A 169 -15.87 -4.72 21.32
N GLY A 170 -15.85 -5.16 22.58
CA GLY A 170 -14.77 -4.93 23.55
C GLY A 170 -13.42 -5.50 23.10
N ASN A 171 -13.41 -6.67 22.46
CA ASN A 171 -12.19 -7.26 21.89
C ASN A 171 -11.54 -6.36 20.82
N TYR A 172 -12.32 -5.73 19.94
CA TYR A 172 -11.81 -4.76 18.97
C TYR A 172 -11.33 -3.47 19.60
N GLN A 173 -11.98 -3.02 20.68
CA GLN A 173 -11.49 -1.85 21.44
C GLN A 173 -10.10 -2.11 22.03
N ILE A 174 -9.87 -3.29 22.62
CA ILE A 174 -8.56 -3.69 23.13
C ILE A 174 -7.55 -3.82 21.99
N LEU A 175 -7.94 -4.38 20.83
CA LEU A 175 -7.11 -4.45 19.64
C LEU A 175 -6.60 -3.06 19.21
N PHE A 176 -7.49 -2.06 19.15
CA PHE A 176 -7.10 -0.70 18.80
C PHE A 176 -6.32 0.01 19.91
N CYS A 177 -6.54 -0.32 21.19
CA CYS A 177 -5.66 0.12 22.27
C CYS A 177 -4.23 -0.41 22.11
N ILE A 178 -4.06 -1.68 21.81
CA ILE A 178 -2.76 -2.29 21.52
C ILE A 178 -2.12 -1.57 20.31
N ALA A 179 -2.87 -1.38 19.22
CA ALA A 179 -2.40 -0.65 18.05
C ALA A 179 -1.91 0.75 18.39
N LEU A 180 -2.63 1.49 19.22
CA LEU A 180 -2.25 2.82 19.68
C LEU A 180 -0.93 2.78 20.45
N ILE A 181 -0.80 1.90 21.45
CA ILE A 181 0.42 1.76 22.26
C ILE A 181 1.62 1.42 21.39
N MET A 182 1.49 0.43 20.50
CA MET A 182 2.56 0.00 19.59
C MET A 182 2.94 1.12 18.61
N SER A 183 1.96 1.86 18.11
CA SER A 183 2.22 2.99 17.24
C SER A 183 2.90 4.16 17.96
N MET A 184 2.60 4.40 19.23
CA MET A 184 3.30 5.41 20.04
C MET A 184 4.75 4.99 20.31
N LEU A 185 5.01 3.70 20.56
CA LEU A 185 6.37 3.16 20.67
C LEU A 185 7.15 3.36 19.36
N SER A 186 6.54 3.07 18.21
CA SER A 186 7.15 3.37 16.91
C SER A 186 7.51 4.85 16.80
N THR A 187 6.58 5.75 17.11
CA THR A 187 6.82 7.20 17.08
C THR A 187 7.96 7.62 18.03
N TRP A 188 8.03 7.04 19.21
CA TRP A 188 9.11 7.32 20.15
C TRP A 188 10.50 6.99 19.58
N TYR A 189 10.66 5.88 18.83
CA TYR A 189 11.92 5.58 18.16
C TYR A 189 12.23 6.58 17.03
N VAL A 190 11.22 7.04 16.28
CA VAL A 190 11.39 8.08 15.26
C VAL A 190 11.89 9.39 15.90
N THR A 191 11.41 9.77 17.09
CA THR A 191 11.87 11.00 17.78
C THR A 191 13.35 10.94 18.20
N ARG A 192 13.92 9.74 18.34
CA ARG A 192 15.31 9.52 18.73
C ARG A 192 16.30 9.53 17.56
N MET A 193 15.80 9.62 16.33
CA MET A 193 16.66 9.70 15.15
C MET A 193 17.32 11.08 15.02
N ASP A 194 18.56 11.09 14.57
CA ASP A 194 19.24 12.30 14.15
C ASP A 194 18.82 12.64 12.71
N ILE A 195 17.97 13.65 12.58
CA ILE A 195 17.44 14.13 11.29
C ILE A 195 18.05 15.51 11.04
N PRO A 196 18.96 15.64 10.06
CA PRO A 196 19.53 16.94 9.68
C PRO A 196 18.48 17.81 8.99
N ASP A 197 18.68 19.11 9.02
CA ASP A 197 17.91 20.03 8.19
C ASP A 197 18.22 19.77 6.71
N SER A 198 17.18 19.75 5.88
CA SER A 198 17.33 19.55 4.43
C SER A 198 17.62 20.89 3.76
N PRO A 199 18.63 20.96 2.87
CA PRO A 199 18.87 22.19 2.11
C PRO A 199 17.66 22.52 1.24
N ILE A 200 17.25 23.79 1.23
CA ILE A 200 16.25 24.29 0.30
C ILE A 200 16.97 24.55 -1.02
N ASP A 201 16.51 23.94 -2.11
CA ASP A 201 16.95 24.26 -3.44
C ASP A 201 16.02 25.34 -4.03
N PRO A 202 16.45 26.62 -4.08
CA PRO A 202 15.64 27.71 -4.63
C PRO A 202 15.40 27.58 -6.15
N ALA A 203 16.23 26.79 -6.84
CA ALA A 203 16.16 26.58 -8.28
C ALA A 203 15.28 25.38 -8.71
N ALA A 204 14.77 24.61 -7.78
CA ALA A 204 13.87 23.48 -8.07
C ALA A 204 12.49 23.96 -8.52
N HIS A 205 12.44 24.73 -9.62
CA HIS A 205 11.20 25.08 -10.30
C HIS A 205 10.79 23.92 -11.20
N VAL A 206 10.04 22.99 -10.65
CA VAL A 206 9.34 21.97 -11.46
C VAL A 206 8.08 22.63 -12.02
N ASP A 207 7.96 22.70 -13.34
CA ASP A 207 6.71 23.12 -13.99
C ASP A 207 5.58 22.13 -13.63
N ARG A 208 4.73 22.55 -12.70
CA ARG A 208 3.60 21.78 -12.20
C ARG A 208 2.29 22.14 -12.89
N SER A 209 2.36 22.87 -14.00
CA SER A 209 1.17 23.18 -14.79
C SER A 209 0.55 21.88 -15.31
N LEU A 210 -0.78 21.84 -15.38
CA LEU A 210 -1.50 20.71 -15.98
C LEU A 210 -1.03 20.48 -17.43
N ALA A 211 -0.68 21.54 -18.15
CA ALA A 211 -0.13 21.46 -19.50
C ALA A 211 1.24 20.77 -19.54
N GLY A 212 2.14 21.10 -18.60
CA GLY A 212 3.45 20.44 -18.46
C GLY A 212 3.33 18.97 -18.10
N MET A 213 2.37 18.63 -17.22
CA MET A 213 2.07 17.24 -16.86
C MET A 213 1.54 16.45 -18.05
N TRP A 214 0.58 17.01 -18.79
CA TRP A 214 0.00 16.39 -19.98
C TRP A 214 1.06 16.21 -21.08
N LYS A 215 1.91 17.21 -21.30
CA LYS A 215 3.01 17.14 -22.26
C LYS A 215 3.99 16.01 -21.93
N LEU A 216 4.39 15.86 -20.66
CA LEU A 216 5.25 14.76 -20.24
C LEU A 216 4.61 13.40 -20.52
N PHE A 217 3.30 13.28 -20.26
CA PHE A 217 2.55 12.05 -20.46
C PHE A 217 2.46 11.68 -21.97
N THR A 218 2.24 12.65 -22.84
CA THR A 218 2.07 12.43 -24.29
C THR A 218 3.37 12.26 -25.05
N GLU A 219 4.44 12.95 -24.64
CA GLU A 219 5.75 12.90 -25.30
C GLU A 219 6.51 11.60 -25.00
N ASN A 220 6.38 11.04 -23.79
CA ASN A 220 7.08 9.82 -23.41
C ASN A 220 6.15 8.60 -23.52
N LYS A 221 6.15 7.95 -24.68
CA LYS A 221 5.32 6.76 -24.95
C LYS A 221 5.59 5.62 -23.96
N ALA A 222 6.84 5.38 -23.58
CA ALA A 222 7.19 4.33 -22.62
C ALA A 222 6.60 4.62 -21.24
N TYR A 223 6.64 5.88 -20.79
CA TYR A 223 6.03 6.32 -19.55
C TYR A 223 4.50 6.23 -19.57
N SER A 224 3.87 6.62 -20.67
CA SER A 224 2.41 6.47 -20.84
C SER A 224 2.01 5.00 -20.84
N SER A 225 2.73 4.15 -21.57
CA SER A 225 2.45 2.71 -21.64
C SER A 225 2.56 2.06 -20.26
N ILE A 226 3.65 2.27 -19.51
CA ILE A 226 3.79 1.70 -18.14
C ILE A 226 2.68 2.21 -17.23
N THR A 227 2.32 3.48 -17.30
CA THR A 227 1.30 4.09 -16.45
C THR A 227 -0.09 3.50 -16.75
N ILE A 228 -0.50 3.42 -18.02
CA ILE A 228 -1.80 2.87 -18.42
C ILE A 228 -1.88 1.37 -18.10
N ASN A 229 -0.84 0.60 -18.49
CA ASN A 229 -0.83 -0.84 -18.24
C ASN A 229 -0.91 -1.15 -16.75
N THR A 230 -0.17 -0.39 -15.92
CA THR A 230 -0.20 -0.53 -14.46
C THR A 230 -1.54 -0.10 -13.86
N LEU A 231 -2.14 0.97 -14.37
CA LEU A 231 -3.47 1.40 -13.94
C LEU A 231 -4.49 0.28 -14.14
N ILE A 232 -4.58 -0.26 -15.36
CA ILE A 232 -5.55 -1.32 -15.68
C ILE A 232 -5.26 -2.59 -14.89
N LEU A 233 -3.99 -2.98 -14.77
CA LEU A 233 -3.56 -4.13 -13.97
C LEU A 233 -4.00 -3.99 -12.52
N ASN A 234 -3.95 -2.80 -11.93
CA ASN A 234 -4.21 -2.59 -10.51
C ASN A 234 -5.68 -2.31 -10.16
N ILE A 235 -6.57 -2.08 -11.13
CA ILE A 235 -8.01 -1.92 -10.84
C ILE A 235 -8.53 -3.13 -10.05
N ALA A 236 -8.18 -4.35 -10.48
CA ALA A 236 -8.66 -5.57 -9.84
C ALA A 236 -8.18 -5.71 -8.37
N PRO A 237 -6.88 -5.63 -8.04
CA PRO A 237 -6.45 -5.73 -6.64
C PRO A 237 -6.94 -4.56 -5.78
N TRP A 238 -7.10 -3.35 -6.33
CA TRP A 238 -7.66 -2.22 -5.57
C TRP A 238 -9.15 -2.40 -5.26
N ALA A 239 -9.94 -2.87 -6.22
CA ALA A 239 -11.33 -3.25 -5.99
C ALA A 239 -11.42 -4.40 -4.96
N ALA A 240 -10.48 -5.34 -5.01
CA ALA A 240 -10.43 -6.47 -4.10
C ALA A 240 -10.18 -6.09 -2.64
N ILE A 241 -9.50 -4.96 -2.37
CA ILE A 241 -9.28 -4.48 -0.98
C ILE A 241 -10.63 -4.29 -0.25
N ALA A 242 -11.65 -3.78 -0.93
CA ALA A 242 -12.98 -3.64 -0.37
C ALA A 242 -13.83 -4.92 -0.52
N LEU A 243 -13.74 -5.59 -1.68
CA LEU A 243 -14.55 -6.76 -2.02
C LEU A 243 -14.21 -7.99 -1.16
N GLN A 244 -12.93 -8.27 -0.94
CA GLN A 244 -12.50 -9.49 -0.26
C GLN A 244 -13.02 -9.60 1.17
N PRO A 245 -12.91 -8.58 2.05
CA PRO A 245 -13.52 -8.64 3.37
C PRO A 245 -15.04 -8.86 3.33
N ILE A 246 -15.73 -8.21 2.38
CA ILE A 246 -17.17 -8.39 2.19
C ILE A 246 -17.47 -9.82 1.76
N TYR A 247 -16.75 -10.34 0.76
CA TYR A 247 -16.93 -11.69 0.24
C TYR A 247 -16.62 -12.75 1.30
N PHE A 248 -15.50 -12.63 1.99
CA PHE A 248 -15.08 -13.62 2.99
C PHE A 248 -15.98 -13.61 4.22
N VAL A 249 -16.30 -12.44 4.78
CA VAL A 249 -17.07 -12.37 6.03
C VAL A 249 -18.56 -12.57 5.80
N ARG A 250 -19.15 -11.95 4.76
CA ARG A 250 -20.62 -11.99 4.56
C ARG A 250 -21.10 -13.19 3.78
N VAL A 251 -20.30 -13.68 2.80
CA VAL A 251 -20.72 -14.76 1.90
C VAL A 251 -20.15 -16.09 2.35
N LEU A 252 -18.85 -16.12 2.68
CA LEU A 252 -18.18 -17.35 3.09
C LEU A 252 -18.18 -17.56 4.61
N HIS A 253 -18.73 -16.62 5.38
CA HIS A 253 -18.83 -16.65 6.84
C HIS A 253 -17.48 -16.89 7.53
N ALA A 254 -16.41 -16.27 6.99
CA ALA A 254 -15.07 -16.35 7.55
C ALA A 254 -15.01 -15.73 8.95
N SER A 255 -14.35 -16.44 9.87
CA SER A 255 -14.07 -15.97 11.23
C SER A 255 -12.92 -14.96 11.26
N ASP A 256 -12.75 -14.27 12.39
CA ASP A 256 -11.60 -13.38 12.60
C ASP A 256 -10.29 -14.19 12.67
N GLU A 257 -10.31 -15.40 13.19
CA GLU A 257 -9.17 -16.33 13.15
C GLU A 257 -8.77 -16.62 11.70
N TRP A 258 -9.75 -16.94 10.85
CA TRP A 258 -9.48 -17.21 9.44
C TRP A 258 -8.91 -16.00 8.72
N LEU A 259 -9.42 -14.79 8.98
CA LEU A 259 -8.87 -13.54 8.44
C LEU A 259 -7.43 -13.34 8.90
N GLY A 260 -7.13 -13.61 10.17
CA GLY A 260 -5.77 -13.55 10.70
C GLY A 260 -4.81 -14.52 9.99
N ILE A 261 -5.25 -15.76 9.75
CA ILE A 261 -4.50 -16.78 9.01
C ILE A 261 -4.31 -16.32 7.54
N TRP A 262 -5.34 -15.80 6.90
CA TRP A 262 -5.28 -15.28 5.54
C TRP A 262 -4.24 -14.16 5.40
N PHE A 263 -4.26 -13.16 6.28
CA PHE A 263 -3.25 -12.10 6.30
C PHE A 263 -1.85 -12.66 6.55
N ALA A 264 -1.71 -13.59 7.50
CA ALA A 264 -0.43 -14.19 7.83
C ALA A 264 0.17 -14.98 6.65
N ILE A 265 -0.63 -15.81 6.00
CA ILE A 265 -0.20 -16.60 4.83
C ILE A 265 0.17 -15.69 3.65
N THR A 266 -0.63 -14.65 3.38
CA THR A 266 -0.35 -13.70 2.31
C THR A 266 0.97 -12.94 2.56
N ASN A 267 1.22 -12.48 3.79
CA ASN A 267 2.48 -11.84 4.16
C ASN A 267 3.66 -12.82 4.14
N GLY A 268 3.47 -14.08 4.58
CA GLY A 268 4.47 -15.13 4.46
C GLY A 268 4.86 -15.40 3.00
N GLY A 269 3.86 -15.46 2.10
CA GLY A 269 4.08 -15.53 0.67
C GLY A 269 4.90 -14.35 0.14
N ALA A 270 4.59 -13.13 0.59
CA ALA A 270 5.33 -11.94 0.18
C ALA A 270 6.81 -11.98 0.60
N ILE A 271 7.12 -12.52 1.79
CA ILE A 271 8.52 -12.74 2.23
C ILE A 271 9.23 -13.68 1.25
N LEU A 272 8.62 -14.83 0.93
CA LEU A 272 9.18 -15.79 -0.02
C LEU A 272 9.36 -15.14 -1.41
N GLY A 273 8.39 -14.39 -1.89
CA GLY A 273 8.46 -13.66 -3.15
C GLY A 273 9.62 -12.65 -3.17
N ASN A 274 9.81 -11.87 -2.11
CA ASN A 274 10.91 -10.91 -2.00
C ASN A 274 12.30 -11.58 -2.02
N LEU A 275 12.41 -12.82 -1.59
CA LEU A 275 13.67 -13.58 -1.66
C LEU A 275 13.93 -14.20 -3.05
N PHE A 276 12.87 -14.56 -3.75
CA PHE A 276 12.94 -15.31 -5.00
C PHE A 276 13.06 -14.41 -6.24
N TRP A 277 12.19 -13.37 -6.35
CA TRP A 277 12.08 -12.56 -7.56
C TRP A 277 13.35 -11.76 -7.91
N PRO A 278 14.11 -11.16 -6.99
CA PRO A 278 15.32 -10.43 -7.36
C PRO A 278 16.32 -11.29 -8.15
N ARG A 279 16.50 -12.57 -7.75
CA ARG A 279 17.38 -13.50 -8.47
C ARG A 279 16.91 -13.79 -9.89
N LEU A 280 15.59 -13.91 -10.08
CA LEU A 280 15.03 -14.10 -11.42
C LEU A 280 15.12 -12.84 -12.27
N MET A 281 14.97 -11.66 -11.67
CA MET A 281 15.10 -10.39 -12.37
C MET A 281 16.52 -10.14 -12.87
N GLU A 282 17.55 -10.53 -12.09
CA GLU A 282 18.94 -10.49 -12.52
C GLU A 282 19.18 -11.39 -13.75
N LYS A 283 18.51 -12.54 -13.81
CA LYS A 283 18.70 -13.51 -14.90
C LYS A 283 17.87 -13.20 -16.16
N TYR A 284 16.61 -12.77 -15.98
CA TYR A 284 15.64 -12.65 -17.06
C TYR A 284 15.21 -11.21 -17.38
N GLY A 285 15.64 -10.23 -16.56
CA GLY A 285 15.30 -8.82 -16.67
C GLY A 285 13.92 -8.45 -16.11
N PHE A 286 13.75 -7.16 -15.78
CA PHE A 286 12.53 -6.66 -15.13
C PHE A 286 11.27 -6.79 -16.00
N TYR A 287 11.38 -6.55 -17.30
CA TYR A 287 10.24 -6.54 -18.22
C TYR A 287 9.59 -7.93 -18.37
N ARG A 288 10.41 -8.97 -18.56
CA ARG A 288 9.90 -10.35 -18.65
C ARG A 288 9.24 -10.79 -17.36
N ILE A 289 9.87 -10.51 -16.22
CA ILE A 289 9.32 -10.85 -14.90
C ILE A 289 8.02 -10.10 -14.65
N MET A 290 7.96 -8.80 -14.97
CA MET A 290 6.72 -8.01 -14.89
C MET A 290 5.58 -8.65 -15.66
N THR A 291 5.81 -8.99 -16.91
CA THR A 291 4.80 -9.62 -17.78
C THR A 291 4.33 -10.97 -17.23
N ILE A 292 5.26 -11.85 -16.85
CA ILE A 292 4.94 -13.19 -16.33
C ILE A 292 4.14 -13.06 -15.02
N ALA A 293 4.63 -12.27 -14.06
CA ALA A 293 3.98 -12.11 -12.78
C ALA A 293 2.61 -11.43 -12.92
N ALA A 294 2.47 -10.43 -13.80
CA ALA A 294 1.21 -9.75 -14.07
C ALA A 294 0.15 -10.71 -14.64
N VAL A 295 0.52 -11.53 -15.63
CA VAL A 295 -0.42 -12.50 -16.24
C VAL A 295 -0.80 -13.58 -15.22
N ILE A 296 0.18 -14.18 -14.52
CA ILE A 296 -0.11 -15.25 -13.55
C ILE A 296 -0.97 -14.73 -12.38
N SER A 297 -0.86 -13.45 -12.01
CA SER A 297 -1.61 -12.90 -10.87
C SER A 297 -3.14 -12.96 -11.03
N CYS A 298 -3.68 -13.10 -12.25
CA CYS A 298 -5.12 -13.25 -12.47
C CYS A 298 -5.65 -14.59 -11.93
N THR A 299 -4.80 -15.62 -11.84
CA THR A 299 -5.19 -16.95 -11.37
C THR A 299 -5.77 -16.94 -9.97
N TYR A 300 -5.29 -16.02 -9.11
CA TYR A 300 -5.83 -15.85 -7.77
C TYR A 300 -7.33 -15.49 -7.77
N PHE A 301 -7.73 -14.52 -8.58
CA PHE A 301 -9.13 -14.08 -8.66
C PHE A 301 -10.03 -15.18 -9.23
N PHE A 302 -9.58 -15.87 -10.27
CA PHE A 302 -10.32 -17.01 -10.80
C PHE A 302 -10.44 -18.13 -9.78
N ALA A 303 -9.35 -18.44 -9.07
CA ALA A 303 -9.33 -19.50 -8.08
C ALA A 303 -10.33 -19.23 -6.95
N ILE A 304 -10.32 -18.03 -6.36
CA ILE A 304 -11.25 -17.69 -5.27
C ILE A 304 -12.70 -17.51 -5.75
N GLY A 305 -12.91 -17.17 -7.02
CA GLY A 305 -14.25 -17.05 -7.62
C GLY A 305 -14.87 -18.40 -7.97
N PHE A 306 -14.09 -19.33 -8.55
CA PHE A 306 -14.59 -20.66 -8.93
C PHE A 306 -14.55 -21.69 -7.80
N VAL A 307 -13.66 -21.50 -6.81
CA VAL A 307 -13.52 -22.41 -5.68
C VAL A 307 -13.80 -21.65 -4.38
N PRO A 308 -15.07 -21.41 -4.02
CA PRO A 308 -15.48 -20.68 -2.82
C PRO A 308 -15.29 -21.50 -1.55
N ASN A 309 -14.08 -21.97 -1.31
CA ASN A 309 -13.70 -22.77 -0.17
C ASN A 309 -12.60 -22.07 0.64
N LEU A 310 -12.85 -21.82 1.91
CA LEU A 310 -11.95 -21.07 2.79
C LEU A 310 -10.52 -21.66 2.85
N THR A 311 -10.40 -23.00 2.89
CA THR A 311 -9.08 -23.66 2.93
C THR A 311 -8.34 -23.52 1.60
N ALA A 312 -9.03 -23.69 0.47
CA ALA A 312 -8.45 -23.51 -0.86
C ALA A 312 -7.99 -22.05 -1.07
N ILE A 313 -8.77 -21.07 -0.59
CA ILE A 313 -8.43 -19.65 -0.66
C ILE A 313 -7.11 -19.34 0.07
N LEU A 314 -6.83 -19.98 1.21
CA LEU A 314 -5.55 -19.81 1.91
C LEU A 314 -4.36 -20.26 1.06
N VAL A 315 -4.50 -21.39 0.35
CA VAL A 315 -3.44 -21.87 -0.57
C VAL A 315 -3.20 -20.86 -1.69
N PHE A 316 -4.27 -20.38 -2.35
CA PHE A 316 -4.14 -19.37 -3.40
C PHE A 316 -3.61 -18.05 -2.88
N SER A 317 -3.88 -17.70 -1.62
CA SER A 317 -3.37 -16.50 -0.97
C SER A 317 -1.86 -16.56 -0.71
N LEU A 318 -1.31 -17.74 -0.44
CA LEU A 318 0.13 -17.93 -0.41
C LEU A 318 0.76 -17.62 -1.77
N PHE A 319 0.18 -18.15 -2.85
CA PHE A 319 0.69 -17.94 -4.20
C PHE A 319 0.61 -16.47 -4.63
N ILE A 320 -0.51 -15.79 -4.42
CA ILE A 320 -0.60 -14.37 -4.76
C ILE A 320 0.33 -13.51 -3.91
N GLY A 321 0.51 -13.85 -2.62
CA GLY A 321 1.51 -13.25 -1.76
C GLY A 321 2.91 -13.37 -2.36
N MET A 322 3.28 -14.52 -2.90
CA MET A 322 4.56 -14.73 -3.59
C MET A 322 4.68 -13.96 -4.90
N ILE A 323 3.58 -13.79 -5.65
CA ILE A 323 3.59 -13.16 -6.98
C ILE A 323 3.71 -11.63 -6.87
N ASN A 324 2.99 -11.00 -5.93
CA ASN A 324 2.91 -9.53 -5.83
C ASN A 324 4.27 -8.84 -5.74
N PRO A 325 5.26 -9.28 -4.93
CA PRO A 325 6.59 -8.67 -4.91
C PRO A 325 7.29 -8.66 -6.27
N GLY A 326 7.01 -9.67 -7.12
CA GLY A 326 7.54 -9.73 -8.48
C GLY A 326 7.02 -8.57 -9.34
N ILE A 327 5.74 -8.26 -9.22
CA ILE A 327 5.12 -7.10 -9.90
C ILE A 327 5.69 -5.80 -9.33
N ASP A 328 5.69 -5.64 -8.01
CA ASP A 328 6.07 -4.38 -7.35
C ASP A 328 7.53 -3.99 -7.63
N ILE A 329 8.46 -4.94 -7.47
CA ILE A 329 9.89 -4.70 -7.71
C ILE A 329 10.15 -4.42 -9.19
N ALA A 330 9.59 -5.22 -10.10
CA ALA A 330 9.78 -5.03 -11.54
C ALA A 330 9.19 -3.70 -11.99
N HIS A 331 7.95 -3.42 -11.62
CA HIS A 331 7.25 -2.18 -11.93
C HIS A 331 8.03 -0.94 -11.51
N PHE A 332 8.49 -0.90 -10.24
CA PHE A 332 9.22 0.25 -9.72
C PHE A 332 10.53 0.50 -10.48
N ASN A 333 11.28 -0.57 -10.79
CA ASN A 333 12.51 -0.46 -11.56
C ASN A 333 12.26 0.02 -13.01
N ILE A 334 11.23 -0.52 -13.69
CA ILE A 334 10.85 -0.10 -15.04
C ILE A 334 10.44 1.38 -15.02
N LEU A 335 9.60 1.81 -14.06
CA LEU A 335 9.16 3.18 -13.94
C LEU A 335 10.34 4.16 -13.77
N LEU A 336 11.34 3.78 -12.96
CA LEU A 336 12.55 4.60 -12.78
C LEU A 336 13.42 4.65 -14.05
N GLN A 337 13.43 3.61 -14.88
CA GLN A 337 14.19 3.57 -16.14
C GLN A 337 13.56 4.46 -17.23
N VAL A 338 12.23 4.47 -17.33
CA VAL A 338 11.53 5.25 -18.37
C VAL A 338 11.44 6.75 -18.04
N CYS A 339 11.70 7.14 -16.79
CA CYS A 339 11.68 8.53 -16.35
C CYS A 339 13.07 9.17 -16.49
N SER A 340 13.18 10.27 -17.26
CA SER A 340 14.42 11.04 -17.32
C SER A 340 14.80 11.57 -15.91
N PRO A 341 16.10 11.56 -15.55
CA PRO A 341 16.56 12.01 -14.22
C PRO A 341 16.05 13.39 -13.83
N GLN A 342 16.02 14.32 -14.80
CA GLN A 342 15.64 15.74 -14.61
C GLN A 342 14.14 15.91 -14.31
N ARG A 343 13.28 15.05 -14.85
CA ARG A 343 11.81 15.15 -14.69
C ARG A 343 11.24 14.01 -13.83
N ARG A 344 12.09 13.21 -13.19
CA ARG A 344 11.68 12.01 -12.44
C ARG A 344 10.69 12.31 -11.32
N ALA A 345 10.93 13.38 -10.55
CA ALA A 345 10.03 13.75 -9.45
C ALA A 345 8.63 14.12 -9.96
N LEU A 346 8.53 14.87 -11.06
CA LEU A 346 7.25 15.21 -11.69
C LEU A 346 6.56 13.96 -12.24
N ALA A 347 7.27 13.09 -12.95
CA ALA A 347 6.73 11.86 -13.51
C ALA A 347 6.20 10.94 -12.40
N LEU A 348 6.94 10.75 -11.32
CA LEU A 348 6.47 9.95 -10.17
C LEU A 348 5.24 10.59 -9.50
N GLY A 349 5.19 11.92 -9.40
CA GLY A 349 4.02 12.63 -8.88
C GLY A 349 2.77 12.41 -9.73
N ILE A 350 2.87 12.53 -11.05
CA ILE A 350 1.76 12.25 -11.99
C ILE A 350 1.33 10.78 -11.86
N PHE A 351 2.29 9.86 -11.89
CA PHE A 351 2.03 8.43 -11.74
C PHE A 351 1.22 8.14 -10.47
N VAL A 352 1.68 8.62 -9.30
CA VAL A 352 1.00 8.43 -8.02
C VAL A 352 -0.41 9.02 -8.04
N THR A 353 -0.60 10.18 -8.66
CA THR A 353 -1.93 10.82 -8.77
C THR A 353 -2.87 9.97 -9.62
N VAL A 354 -2.42 9.46 -10.78
CA VAL A 354 -3.22 8.57 -11.63
C VAL A 354 -3.56 7.27 -10.92
N MET A 355 -2.60 6.68 -10.17
CA MET A 355 -2.84 5.46 -9.41
C MET A 355 -3.86 5.68 -8.27
N ASN A 356 -3.78 6.79 -7.53
CA ASN A 356 -4.76 7.11 -6.49
C ASN A 356 -6.16 7.37 -7.06
N PHE A 357 -6.26 8.00 -8.24
CA PHE A 357 -7.52 8.16 -8.94
C PHE A 357 -8.12 6.78 -9.31
N GLY A 358 -7.30 5.89 -9.87
CA GLY A 358 -7.72 4.51 -10.17
C GLY A 358 -8.16 3.73 -8.92
N LEU A 359 -7.43 3.87 -7.82
CA LEU A 359 -7.78 3.27 -6.53
C LEU A 359 -9.13 3.79 -5.99
N MET A 360 -9.36 5.09 -6.06
CA MET A 360 -10.61 5.71 -5.66
C MET A 360 -11.79 5.16 -6.48
N VAL A 361 -11.68 5.23 -7.80
CA VAL A 361 -12.75 4.80 -8.72
C VAL A 361 -13.05 3.31 -8.57
N SER A 362 -12.01 2.46 -8.56
CA SER A 362 -12.19 1.01 -8.42
C SER A 362 -12.84 0.62 -7.09
N SER A 363 -12.47 1.27 -5.99
CA SER A 363 -13.07 1.00 -4.67
C SER A 363 -14.52 1.47 -4.58
N LEU A 364 -14.87 2.62 -5.18
CA LEU A 364 -16.24 3.14 -5.17
C LEU A 364 -17.21 2.30 -6.01
N ILE A 365 -16.74 1.74 -7.12
CA ILE A 365 -17.56 0.93 -8.03
C ILE A 365 -17.90 -0.44 -7.41
N VAL A 366 -17.11 -0.94 -6.46
CA VAL A 366 -17.31 -2.27 -5.86
C VAL A 366 -18.69 -2.44 -5.27
N SER A 367 -19.16 -1.48 -4.46
CA SER A 367 -20.46 -1.61 -3.78
C SER A 367 -21.63 -1.77 -4.75
N PRO A 368 -21.86 -0.85 -5.72
CA PRO A 368 -22.95 -1.02 -6.68
C PRO A 368 -22.78 -2.26 -7.56
N MET A 369 -21.56 -2.69 -7.86
CA MET A 369 -21.32 -3.92 -8.60
C MET A 369 -21.67 -5.17 -7.80
N ILE A 370 -21.39 -5.20 -6.49
CA ILE A 370 -21.82 -6.29 -5.61
C ILE A 370 -23.35 -6.42 -5.62
N ASP A 371 -24.04 -5.28 -5.53
CA ASP A 371 -25.51 -5.26 -5.49
C ASP A 371 -26.13 -5.69 -6.84
N LEU A 372 -25.44 -5.43 -7.95
CA LEU A 372 -25.93 -5.75 -9.31
C LEU A 372 -25.66 -7.22 -9.71
N ILE A 373 -24.44 -7.72 -9.53
CA ILE A 373 -24.02 -9.03 -10.07
C ILE A 373 -23.60 -10.02 -8.99
N GLY A 374 -23.59 -9.60 -7.74
CA GLY A 374 -23.11 -10.40 -6.60
C GLY A 374 -21.59 -10.44 -6.45
N PRO A 375 -21.10 -10.70 -5.24
CA PRO A 375 -19.68 -10.60 -4.93
C PRO A 375 -18.83 -11.68 -5.63
N GLN A 376 -19.36 -12.90 -5.79
CA GLN A 376 -18.62 -14.00 -6.47
C GLN A 376 -18.41 -13.73 -7.95
N ALA A 377 -19.46 -13.30 -8.68
CA ALA A 377 -19.36 -12.94 -10.09
C ALA A 377 -18.42 -11.75 -10.29
N LEU A 378 -18.46 -10.78 -9.36
CA LEU A 378 -17.54 -9.64 -9.39
C LEU A 378 -16.09 -10.07 -9.21
N VAL A 379 -15.78 -11.00 -8.30
CA VAL A 379 -14.42 -11.55 -8.15
C VAL A 379 -13.92 -12.18 -9.46
N ILE A 380 -14.75 -12.97 -10.15
CA ILE A 380 -14.40 -13.57 -11.45
C ILE A 380 -14.17 -12.47 -12.50
N GLY A 381 -15.03 -11.45 -12.55
CA GLY A 381 -14.88 -10.29 -13.43
C GLY A 381 -13.56 -9.54 -13.18
N LEU A 382 -13.16 -9.38 -11.92
CA LEU A 382 -11.86 -8.82 -11.56
C LEU A 382 -10.70 -9.71 -12.05
N GLY A 383 -10.87 -11.03 -12.08
CA GLY A 383 -9.91 -11.96 -12.68
C GLY A 383 -9.71 -11.71 -14.17
N VAL A 384 -10.80 -11.49 -14.92
CA VAL A 384 -10.73 -11.13 -16.33
C VAL A 384 -10.02 -9.79 -16.52
N LEU A 385 -10.38 -8.78 -15.73
CA LEU A 385 -9.76 -7.46 -15.80
C LEU A 385 -8.26 -7.52 -15.46
N ARG A 386 -7.88 -8.31 -14.46
CA ARG A 386 -6.47 -8.55 -14.10
C ARG A 386 -5.70 -9.24 -15.23
N LEU A 387 -6.32 -10.21 -15.90
CA LEU A 387 -5.74 -10.87 -17.07
C LEU A 387 -5.53 -9.87 -18.22
N VAL A 388 -6.53 -9.05 -18.54
CA VAL A 388 -6.42 -7.99 -19.56
C VAL A 388 -5.26 -7.05 -19.22
N GLY A 389 -5.19 -6.57 -17.97
CA GLY A 389 -4.09 -5.72 -17.51
C GLY A 389 -2.72 -6.39 -17.64
N GLY A 390 -2.62 -7.70 -17.36
CA GLY A 390 -1.39 -8.48 -17.56
C GLY A 390 -1.01 -8.63 -19.01
N LEU A 391 -1.98 -8.90 -19.89
CA LEU A 391 -1.77 -9.04 -21.33
C LEU A 391 -1.37 -7.73 -22.00
N LEU A 392 -1.75 -6.57 -21.45
CA LEU A 392 -1.28 -5.28 -21.95
C LEU A 392 0.25 -5.15 -21.92
N PHE A 393 0.93 -5.78 -20.97
CA PHE A 393 2.40 -5.80 -20.94
C PHE A 393 3.00 -6.65 -22.10
N VAL A 394 2.21 -7.54 -22.71
CA VAL A 394 2.59 -8.30 -23.91
C VAL A 394 2.33 -7.50 -25.18
N VAL A 395 1.12 -6.91 -25.28
CA VAL A 395 0.64 -6.24 -26.50
C VAL A 395 1.21 -4.83 -26.65
N ASN A 396 1.37 -4.11 -25.53
CA ASN A 396 1.94 -2.76 -25.46
C ASN A 396 3.25 -2.79 -24.65
N PRO A 397 4.31 -3.44 -25.18
CA PRO A 397 5.54 -3.60 -24.44
C PRO A 397 6.26 -2.26 -24.27
N VAL A 398 6.58 -1.92 -23.03
CA VAL A 398 7.32 -0.70 -22.67
C VAL A 398 8.74 -0.67 -23.29
N VAL A 399 9.26 -1.81 -23.68
CA VAL A 399 10.68 -2.07 -24.07
C VAL A 399 11.05 -1.67 -25.49
N ARG A 400 10.09 -1.53 -26.41
CA ARG A 400 10.45 -1.28 -27.82
C ARG A 400 11.08 0.08 -28.11
N SER A 401 11.06 1.03 -27.16
CA SER A 401 11.71 2.33 -27.33
C SER A 401 13.19 2.36 -26.92
N GLU A 402 13.66 1.44 -26.06
CA GLU A 402 15.06 1.44 -25.59
C GLU A 402 16.02 0.66 -26.49
N THR A 403 15.56 -0.39 -27.16
CA THR A 403 16.41 -1.17 -28.07
C THR A 403 16.94 -0.33 -29.25
N HIS A 404 16.20 0.72 -29.63
CA HIS A 404 16.66 1.63 -30.69
C HIS A 404 17.69 2.65 -30.21
N LEU A 405 17.70 3.03 -28.92
CA LEU A 405 18.65 4.00 -28.40
C LEU A 405 20.01 3.37 -28.07
N MET A 406 20.06 2.08 -27.72
CA MET A 406 21.33 1.37 -27.54
C MET A 406 21.98 0.95 -28.86
N GLN A 407 21.20 0.68 -29.91
CA GLN A 407 21.75 0.35 -31.24
C GLN A 407 22.22 1.59 -32.02
N THR A 408 21.90 2.81 -31.59
CA THR A 408 22.40 4.06 -32.21
C THR A 408 23.54 4.68 -31.41
N ALA A 409 23.95 4.08 -30.31
CA ALA A 409 25.08 4.50 -29.46
C ALA A 409 26.34 3.61 -29.62
N GLU A 410 26.29 2.53 -30.42
CA GLU A 410 27.41 1.78 -30.99
C GLU A 410 27.70 2.27 -32.44
#